data_66ed95fe1b73c8fb20f0ef581e3be95f
#
_entry.id   66ed95fe1b73c8fb20f0ef581e3be95f
#
_cell.length_a   1.000
_cell.length_b   1.000
_cell.length_c   1.000
_cell.angle_alpha   90.00
_cell.angle_beta   90.00
_cell.angle_gamma   90.00
#
_symmetry.space_group_name_H-M   'P 1'
#
loop_
_entity.id
_entity.type
_entity.pdbx_description
1 polymer ?
#
loop_
_entity_poly.entity_id
_entity_poly.type
_entity_poly.pdbx_seq_one_letter_code
_entity_poly.pdbx_strand_id
1 'polypeptide(L)'
;MDRRVAGGIAGIASPVVFTAFVVTSGAIVPNYDHLSQHVSELARQSGPHAWVMRLGLVIVGMLDLVLARGLARGAQSTAGRVGSGLVALLGLATVGTGVFPLEPRGAEANALARAHVGAAAAAFALDVLTPLVFARHFHLARNGRLRGFSLASAALAAILLIPVVFGWWSAQKGLAQRLFLVVPFAGTGLMGAWLLASSRGKRATD
;
A
#
# COMPACT_ATOMS: atom_id res chain seq x y z
N MET A 1 12.29 -4.51 21.16
CA MET A 1 11.90 -5.38 20.00
C MET A 1 12.84 -5.07 18.83
N ASP A 2 13.43 -6.08 18.23
CA ASP A 2 14.29 -5.93 17.04
C ASP A 2 13.49 -5.22 15.92
N ARG A 3 14.12 -4.21 15.29
CA ARG A 3 13.47 -3.40 14.23
C ARG A 3 13.08 -4.22 13.00
N ARG A 4 13.79 -5.31 12.69
CA ARG A 4 13.45 -6.23 11.62
C ARG A 4 12.18 -7.02 11.95
N VAL A 5 12.08 -7.50 13.20
CA VAL A 5 10.90 -8.21 13.68
C VAL A 5 9.69 -7.28 13.68
N ALA A 6 9.85 -6.05 14.20
CA ALA A 6 8.78 -5.05 14.16
C ALA A 6 8.32 -4.75 12.73
N GLY A 7 9.27 -4.51 11.81
CA GLY A 7 8.98 -4.29 10.40
C GLY A 7 8.27 -5.46 9.74
N GLY A 8 8.73 -6.68 10.04
CA GLY A 8 8.11 -7.90 9.50
C GLY A 8 6.66 -8.08 9.95
N ILE A 9 6.38 -7.86 11.25
CA ILE A 9 5.01 -7.89 11.79
C ILE A 9 4.15 -6.80 11.13
N ALA A 10 4.68 -5.58 11.02
CA ALA A 10 3.97 -4.47 10.40
C ALA A 10 3.62 -4.75 8.92
N GLY A 11 4.56 -5.33 8.15
CA GLY A 11 4.31 -5.69 6.76
C GLY A 11 3.21 -6.75 6.58
N ILE A 12 3.13 -7.73 7.49
CA ILE A 12 2.04 -8.73 7.48
C ILE A 12 0.73 -8.10 7.96
N ALA A 13 0.77 -7.23 8.96
CA ALA A 13 -0.41 -6.59 9.50
C ALA A 13 -1.06 -5.59 8.54
N SER A 14 -0.26 -4.88 7.70
CA SER A 14 -0.73 -3.82 6.80
C SER A 14 -1.89 -4.28 5.89
N PRO A 15 -1.79 -5.36 5.09
CA PRO A 15 -2.90 -5.83 4.26
C PRO A 15 -4.11 -6.30 5.06
N VAL A 16 -3.91 -6.91 6.22
CA VAL A 16 -5.01 -7.37 7.10
C VAL A 16 -5.79 -6.18 7.65
N VAL A 17 -5.08 -5.18 8.18
CA VAL A 17 -5.66 -3.95 8.71
C VAL A 17 -6.39 -3.19 7.61
N PHE A 18 -5.77 -3.01 6.43
CA PHE A 18 -6.42 -2.35 5.30
C PHE A 18 -7.74 -3.04 4.92
N THR A 19 -7.71 -4.37 4.76
CA THR A 19 -8.91 -5.14 4.41
C THR A 19 -10.00 -5.00 5.46
N ALA A 20 -9.65 -5.09 6.75
CA ALA A 20 -10.59 -4.92 7.85
C ALA A 20 -11.27 -3.53 7.80
N PHE A 21 -10.52 -2.46 7.58
CA PHE A 21 -11.08 -1.11 7.49
C PHE A 21 -11.93 -0.91 6.23
N VAL A 22 -11.56 -1.48 5.09
CA VAL A 22 -12.37 -1.43 3.85
C VAL A 22 -13.69 -2.15 4.05
N VAL A 23 -13.67 -3.37 4.63
CA VAL A 23 -14.89 -4.16 4.88
C VAL A 23 -15.79 -3.46 5.90
N THR A 24 -15.23 -3.05 7.04
CA THR A 24 -16.00 -2.35 8.08
C THR A 24 -16.60 -1.04 7.54
N SER A 25 -15.80 -0.20 6.88
CA SER A 25 -16.30 1.06 6.33
C SER A 25 -17.37 0.82 5.27
N GLY A 26 -17.17 -0.18 4.40
CA GLY A 26 -18.17 -0.54 3.37
C GLY A 26 -19.50 -1.02 3.94
N ALA A 27 -19.46 -1.68 5.11
CA ALA A 27 -20.67 -2.16 5.79
C ALA A 27 -21.48 -1.05 6.49
N ILE A 28 -20.78 0.02 6.97
CA ILE A 28 -21.43 1.09 7.74
C ILE A 28 -21.74 2.36 6.91
N VAL A 29 -21.13 2.52 5.73
CA VAL A 29 -21.41 3.67 4.84
C VAL A 29 -22.66 3.36 4.00
N PRO A 30 -23.75 4.12 4.16
CA PRO A 30 -24.99 3.87 3.43
C PRO A 30 -24.81 3.92 1.91
N ASN A 31 -25.43 2.99 1.20
CA ASN A 31 -25.42 2.91 -0.27
C ASN A 31 -24.03 2.83 -0.89
N TYR A 32 -23.04 2.32 -0.15
CA TYR A 32 -21.72 2.07 -0.70
C TYR A 32 -21.72 0.74 -1.46
N ASP A 33 -21.32 0.80 -2.73
CA ASP A 33 -21.15 -0.36 -3.58
C ASP A 33 -19.67 -0.61 -3.90
N HIS A 34 -19.19 -1.76 -3.47
CA HIS A 34 -17.80 -2.17 -3.65
C HIS A 34 -17.38 -2.33 -5.12
N LEU A 35 -18.30 -2.56 -6.04
CA LEU A 35 -18.00 -2.75 -7.45
C LEU A 35 -17.86 -1.41 -8.19
N SER A 36 -18.79 -0.50 -7.94
CA SER A 36 -18.90 0.77 -8.67
C SER A 36 -18.22 1.96 -7.99
N GLN A 37 -17.77 1.82 -6.72
CA GLN A 37 -17.20 2.94 -5.97
C GLN A 37 -15.76 2.64 -5.52
N HIS A 38 -14.89 3.65 -5.65
CA HIS A 38 -13.50 3.57 -5.18
C HIS A 38 -13.42 3.37 -3.67
N VAL A 39 -12.37 2.70 -3.19
CA VAL A 39 -12.06 2.59 -1.76
C VAL A 39 -11.91 3.96 -1.11
N SER A 40 -11.30 4.92 -1.80
CA SER A 40 -11.13 6.28 -1.31
C SER A 40 -12.45 7.03 -1.09
N GLU A 41 -13.54 6.61 -1.74
CA GLU A 41 -14.87 7.19 -1.52
C GLU A 41 -15.43 6.87 -0.12
N LEU A 42 -14.92 5.82 0.55
CA LEU A 42 -15.22 5.54 1.96
C LEU A 42 -14.61 6.58 2.92
N ALA A 43 -13.56 7.29 2.49
CA ALA A 43 -12.91 8.35 3.25
C ALA A 43 -13.47 9.76 2.94
N ARG A 44 -14.60 9.84 2.19
CA ARG A 44 -15.21 11.11 1.71
C ARG A 44 -15.85 11.90 2.86
N GLN A 45 -15.69 13.21 2.87
CA GLN A 45 -16.03 14.12 3.95
C GLN A 45 -17.50 14.11 4.40
N SER A 46 -18.44 13.78 3.49
CA SER A 46 -19.89 13.89 3.72
C SER A 46 -20.52 12.73 4.50
N GLY A 47 -19.76 11.68 4.83
CA GLY A 47 -20.31 10.53 5.52
C GLY A 47 -20.06 10.56 7.03
N PRO A 48 -21.05 10.21 7.88
CA PRO A 48 -20.89 10.20 9.34
C PRO A 48 -19.81 9.21 9.81
N HIS A 49 -19.43 8.24 8.98
CA HIS A 49 -18.46 7.20 9.30
C HIS A 49 -17.17 7.29 8.48
N ALA A 50 -16.96 8.35 7.68
CA ALA A 50 -15.77 8.51 6.83
C ALA A 50 -14.44 8.50 7.63
N TRP A 51 -14.48 8.90 8.89
CA TRP A 51 -13.33 8.89 9.79
C TRP A 51 -12.77 7.47 10.01
N VAL A 52 -13.60 6.43 9.91
CA VAL A 52 -13.18 5.02 10.09
C VAL A 52 -12.17 4.65 8.99
N MET A 53 -12.52 4.87 7.72
CA MET A 53 -11.59 4.58 6.61
C MET A 53 -10.36 5.48 6.64
N ARG A 54 -10.53 6.75 6.99
CA ARG A 54 -9.40 7.70 7.13
C ARG A 54 -8.42 7.24 8.19
N LEU A 55 -8.91 6.80 9.35
CA LEU A 55 -8.08 6.22 10.41
C LEU A 55 -7.36 4.96 9.91
N GLY A 56 -8.07 4.09 9.19
CA GLY A 56 -7.49 2.89 8.58
C GLY A 56 -6.30 3.22 7.67
N LEU A 57 -6.46 4.21 6.78
CA LEU A 57 -5.39 4.65 5.88
C LEU A 57 -4.17 5.21 6.65
N VAL A 58 -4.41 5.98 7.71
CA VAL A 58 -3.33 6.49 8.57
C VAL A 58 -2.59 5.33 9.24
N ILE A 59 -3.32 4.36 9.83
CA ILE A 59 -2.70 3.20 10.48
C ILE A 59 -1.90 2.37 9.48
N VAL A 60 -2.45 2.09 8.30
CA VAL A 60 -1.76 1.35 7.23
C VAL A 60 -0.47 2.06 6.81
N GLY A 61 -0.53 3.37 6.56
CA GLY A 61 0.67 4.12 6.21
C GLY A 61 1.73 4.13 7.33
N MET A 62 1.31 4.17 8.59
CA MET A 62 2.23 4.04 9.73
C MET A 62 2.86 2.63 9.81
N LEU A 63 2.10 1.57 9.50
CA LEU A 63 2.64 0.20 9.42
C LEU A 63 3.67 0.10 8.29
N ASP A 64 3.44 0.73 7.14
CA ASP A 64 4.39 0.75 6.03
C ASP A 64 5.67 1.53 6.40
N LEU A 65 5.60 2.60 7.20
CA LEU A 65 6.78 3.29 7.74
C LEU A 65 7.59 2.39 8.69
N VAL A 66 6.92 1.58 9.52
CA VAL A 66 7.58 0.61 10.39
C VAL A 66 8.23 -0.50 9.56
N LEU A 67 7.54 -1.01 8.51
CA LEU A 67 8.11 -1.96 7.56
C LEU A 67 9.35 -1.38 6.88
N ALA A 68 9.26 -0.17 6.34
CA ALA A 68 10.38 0.51 5.68
C ALA A 68 11.63 0.58 6.56
N ARG A 69 11.44 0.90 7.84
CA ARG A 69 12.53 0.95 8.83
C ARG A 69 13.15 -0.43 9.08
N GLY A 70 12.32 -1.49 9.07
CA GLY A 70 12.78 -2.88 9.17
C GLY A 70 13.59 -3.29 7.94
N LEU A 71 13.07 -2.99 6.74
CA LEU A 71 13.73 -3.26 5.45
C LEU A 71 15.08 -2.54 5.33
N ALA A 72 15.16 -1.27 5.71
CA ALA A 72 16.39 -0.49 5.69
C ALA A 72 17.49 -1.12 6.57
N ARG A 73 17.13 -1.72 7.70
CA ARG A 73 18.08 -2.45 8.56
C ARG A 73 18.51 -3.80 7.98
N GLY A 74 17.70 -4.38 7.09
CA GLY A 74 18.00 -5.61 6.37
C GLY A 74 18.80 -5.41 5.08
N ALA A 75 18.73 -4.22 4.50
CA ALA A 75 19.25 -3.89 3.19
C ALA A 75 20.78 -3.76 3.18
N GLN A 76 21.44 -4.69 2.48
CA GLN A 76 22.90 -4.66 2.28
C GLN A 76 23.31 -3.99 0.97
N SER A 77 22.37 -3.77 0.04
CA SER A 77 22.63 -3.11 -1.24
C SER A 77 22.02 -1.71 -1.29
N THR A 78 22.56 -0.85 -2.17
CA THR A 78 21.98 0.47 -2.45
C THR A 78 20.54 0.34 -2.95
N ALA A 79 20.25 -0.63 -3.83
CA ALA A 79 18.88 -0.89 -4.30
C ALA A 79 17.93 -1.24 -3.12
N GLY A 80 18.37 -2.04 -2.15
CA GLY A 80 17.57 -2.34 -0.96
C GLY A 80 17.29 -1.10 -0.10
N ARG A 81 18.28 -0.23 0.07
CA ARG A 81 18.12 1.05 0.80
C ARG A 81 17.16 2.01 0.08
N VAL A 82 17.32 2.14 -1.24
CA VAL A 82 16.41 2.95 -2.07
C VAL A 82 14.98 2.36 -2.00
N GLY A 83 14.82 1.05 -2.18
CA GLY A 83 13.52 0.38 -2.06
C GLY A 83 12.86 0.62 -0.70
N SER A 84 13.64 0.56 0.40
CA SER A 84 13.12 0.88 1.74
C SER A 84 12.68 2.35 1.84
N GLY A 85 13.39 3.27 1.21
CA GLY A 85 13.00 4.68 1.10
C GLY A 85 11.68 4.85 0.32
N LEU A 86 11.49 4.11 -0.78
CA LEU A 86 10.24 4.13 -1.54
C LEU A 86 9.06 3.58 -0.72
N VAL A 87 9.26 2.53 0.08
CA VAL A 87 8.23 2.04 1.03
C VAL A 87 7.90 3.11 2.08
N ALA A 88 8.89 3.87 2.56
CA ALA A 88 8.63 4.98 3.47
C ALA A 88 7.81 6.10 2.81
N LEU A 89 8.13 6.46 1.58
CA LEU A 89 7.36 7.44 0.80
C LEU A 89 5.94 6.95 0.52
N LEU A 90 5.77 5.65 0.20
CA LEU A 90 4.46 5.02 0.07
C LEU A 90 3.66 5.14 1.37
N GLY A 91 4.25 4.82 2.52
CA GLY A 91 3.60 4.98 3.82
C GLY A 91 3.18 6.42 4.08
N LEU A 92 4.02 7.42 3.77
CA LEU A 92 3.66 8.84 3.91
C LEU A 92 2.53 9.24 2.95
N ALA A 93 2.56 8.78 1.70
CA ALA A 93 1.49 9.02 0.74
C ALA A 93 0.16 8.41 1.21
N THR A 94 0.20 7.18 1.75
CA THR A 94 -0.98 6.51 2.34
C THR A 94 -1.52 7.27 3.56
N VAL A 95 -0.64 7.76 4.45
CA VAL A 95 -1.05 8.69 5.54
C VAL A 95 -1.72 9.93 4.96
N GLY A 96 -1.16 10.52 3.91
CA GLY A 96 -1.72 11.68 3.22
C GLY A 96 -3.14 11.43 2.72
N THR A 97 -3.43 10.26 2.14
CA THR A 97 -4.80 9.90 1.71
C THR A 97 -5.77 9.78 2.88
N GLY A 98 -5.31 9.41 4.07
CA GLY A 98 -6.14 9.37 5.28
C GLY A 98 -6.35 10.75 5.93
N VAL A 99 -5.33 11.60 5.89
CA VAL A 99 -5.36 12.96 6.49
C VAL A 99 -6.17 13.93 5.62
N PHE A 100 -5.96 13.92 4.31
CA PHE A 100 -6.65 14.80 3.37
C PHE A 100 -7.97 14.15 2.90
N PRO A 101 -9.14 14.70 3.25
CA PRO A 101 -10.42 14.11 2.83
C PRO A 101 -10.74 14.45 1.37
N LEU A 102 -11.51 13.55 0.72
CA LEU A 102 -12.20 13.90 -0.52
C LEU A 102 -13.43 14.76 -0.24
N GLU A 103 -13.75 15.65 -1.17
CA GLU A 103 -14.97 16.46 -1.14
C GLU A 103 -16.24 15.61 -1.22
N PRO A 104 -17.40 16.15 -0.75
CA PRO A 104 -18.71 15.58 -1.03
C PRO A 104 -18.92 15.37 -2.54
N ARG A 105 -19.73 14.37 -2.90
CA ARG A 105 -20.05 14.15 -4.32
C ARG A 105 -20.73 15.37 -4.93
N GLY A 106 -20.26 15.80 -6.09
CA GLY A 106 -20.78 16.94 -6.82
C GLY A 106 -20.26 18.31 -6.35
N ALA A 107 -19.46 18.36 -5.28
CA ALA A 107 -18.77 19.59 -4.89
C ALA A 107 -17.47 19.79 -5.70
N GLU A 108 -17.10 21.05 -5.90
CA GLU A 108 -15.82 21.39 -6.54
C GLU A 108 -14.63 20.94 -5.66
N ALA A 109 -13.58 20.46 -6.31
CA ALA A 109 -12.37 19.98 -5.63
C ALA A 109 -11.61 21.17 -5.01
N ASN A 110 -11.56 21.23 -3.68
CA ASN A 110 -10.75 22.18 -2.93
C ASN A 110 -9.29 21.72 -2.81
N ALA A 111 -8.48 22.48 -2.08
CA ALA A 111 -7.07 22.19 -1.88
C ALA A 111 -6.83 20.83 -1.18
N LEU A 112 -7.68 20.44 -0.22
CA LEU A 112 -7.57 19.19 0.51
C LEU A 112 -7.89 17.99 -0.38
N ALA A 113 -8.93 18.07 -1.21
CA ALA A 113 -9.28 17.02 -2.16
C ALA A 113 -8.17 16.86 -3.22
N ARG A 114 -7.58 17.95 -3.71
CA ARG A 114 -6.42 17.89 -4.62
C ARG A 114 -5.21 17.23 -3.95
N ALA A 115 -4.95 17.55 -2.67
CA ALA A 115 -3.89 16.91 -1.90
C ALA A 115 -4.12 15.40 -1.73
N HIS A 116 -5.39 14.99 -1.47
CA HIS A 116 -5.77 13.57 -1.42
C HIS A 116 -5.45 12.86 -2.75
N VAL A 117 -5.92 13.43 -3.86
CA VAL A 117 -5.68 12.84 -5.19
C VAL A 117 -4.20 12.77 -5.51
N GLY A 118 -3.43 13.81 -5.19
CA GLY A 118 -1.98 13.81 -5.35
C GLY A 118 -1.28 12.73 -4.51
N ALA A 119 -1.69 12.58 -3.24
CA ALA A 119 -1.17 11.54 -2.36
C ALA A 119 -1.53 10.13 -2.87
N ALA A 120 -2.76 9.91 -3.33
CA ALA A 120 -3.18 8.64 -3.91
C ALA A 120 -2.42 8.31 -5.20
N ALA A 121 -2.23 9.29 -6.09
CA ALA A 121 -1.46 9.11 -7.32
C ALA A 121 0.00 8.76 -7.01
N ALA A 122 0.60 9.44 -6.03
CA ALA A 122 1.95 9.12 -5.56
C ALA A 122 2.03 7.69 -5.00
N ALA A 123 1.06 7.28 -4.17
CA ALA A 123 1.00 5.92 -3.64
C ALA A 123 0.93 4.89 -4.76
N PHE A 124 0.04 5.06 -5.74
CA PHE A 124 -0.11 4.13 -6.86
C PHE A 124 1.15 4.04 -7.74
N ALA A 125 1.83 5.16 -7.99
CA ALA A 125 3.11 5.15 -8.69
C ALA A 125 4.18 4.39 -7.89
N LEU A 126 4.25 4.60 -6.58
CA LEU A 126 5.18 3.91 -5.69
C LEU A 126 4.88 2.41 -5.58
N ASP A 127 3.61 1.99 -5.64
CA ASP A 127 3.20 0.59 -5.69
C ASP A 127 3.74 -0.16 -6.92
N VAL A 128 3.92 0.53 -8.04
CA VAL A 128 4.54 -0.02 -9.25
C VAL A 128 6.07 0.04 -9.19
N LEU A 129 6.64 1.16 -8.73
CA LEU A 129 8.08 1.39 -8.77
C LEU A 129 8.84 0.61 -7.68
N THR A 130 8.28 0.49 -6.49
CA THR A 130 8.93 -0.17 -5.35
C THR A 130 9.35 -1.61 -5.64
N PRO A 131 8.47 -2.49 -6.18
CA PRO A 131 8.87 -3.86 -6.49
C PRO A 131 9.92 -3.94 -7.60
N LEU A 132 10.00 -3.00 -8.55
CA LEU A 132 11.08 -2.96 -9.55
C LEU A 132 12.44 -2.75 -8.88
N VAL A 133 12.52 -1.83 -7.91
CA VAL A 133 13.75 -1.56 -7.17
C VAL A 133 14.13 -2.76 -6.30
N PHE A 134 13.17 -3.42 -5.65
CA PHE A 134 13.42 -4.65 -4.90
C PHE A 134 13.81 -5.83 -5.79
N ALA A 135 13.32 -5.92 -7.02
CA ALA A 135 13.79 -6.92 -7.98
C ALA A 135 15.30 -6.82 -8.23
N ARG A 136 15.83 -5.57 -8.33
CA ARG A 136 17.29 -5.33 -8.40
C ARG A 136 18.01 -5.75 -7.13
N HIS A 137 17.45 -5.45 -5.95
CA HIS A 137 18.01 -5.88 -4.67
C HIS A 137 18.11 -7.41 -4.60
N PHE A 138 17.04 -8.13 -4.92
CA PHE A 138 17.01 -9.59 -4.89
C PHE A 138 17.86 -10.25 -5.98
N HIS A 139 18.05 -9.58 -7.12
CA HIS A 139 19.02 -10.01 -8.12
C HIS A 139 20.44 -10.01 -7.55
N LEU A 140 20.84 -8.93 -6.87
CA LEU A 140 22.15 -8.81 -6.24
C LEU A 140 22.33 -9.80 -5.08
N ALA A 141 21.25 -10.09 -4.36
CA ALA A 141 21.21 -11.08 -3.28
C ALA A 141 21.09 -12.53 -3.79
N ARG A 142 21.11 -12.78 -5.11
CA ARG A 142 20.95 -14.09 -5.76
C ARG A 142 19.67 -14.83 -5.36
N ASN A 143 18.62 -14.09 -4.99
CA ASN A 143 17.31 -14.64 -4.65
C ASN A 143 16.36 -14.58 -5.85
N GLY A 144 16.43 -15.60 -6.73
CA GLY A 144 15.65 -15.64 -7.96
C GLY A 144 14.13 -15.66 -7.74
N ARG A 145 13.65 -16.31 -6.67
CA ARG A 145 12.21 -16.39 -6.36
C ARG A 145 11.64 -15.02 -6.00
N LEU A 146 12.27 -14.29 -5.08
CA LEU A 146 11.82 -12.95 -4.69
C LEU A 146 12.01 -11.94 -5.81
N ARG A 147 13.07 -12.07 -6.64
CA ARG A 147 13.22 -11.27 -7.86
C ARG A 147 12.06 -11.51 -8.83
N GLY A 148 11.76 -12.77 -9.15
CA GLY A 148 10.65 -13.11 -10.06
C GLY A 148 9.31 -12.59 -9.55
N PHE A 149 9.01 -12.79 -8.27
CA PHE A 149 7.82 -12.24 -7.64
C PHE A 149 7.75 -10.71 -7.75
N SER A 150 8.85 -10.01 -7.46
CA SER A 150 8.88 -8.54 -7.53
C SER A 150 8.65 -8.02 -8.95
N LEU A 151 9.23 -8.67 -9.97
CA LEU A 151 9.00 -8.30 -11.37
C LEU A 151 7.55 -8.57 -11.79
N ALA A 152 7.00 -9.73 -11.42
CA ALA A 152 5.61 -10.07 -11.72
C ALA A 152 4.63 -9.10 -11.01
N SER A 153 4.90 -8.75 -9.75
CA SER A 153 4.10 -7.76 -9.01
C SER A 153 4.13 -6.39 -9.68
N ALA A 154 5.30 -5.91 -10.10
CA ALA A 154 5.42 -4.63 -10.79
C ALA A 154 4.65 -4.62 -12.12
N ALA A 155 4.81 -5.68 -12.94
CA ALA A 155 4.13 -5.80 -14.22
C ALA A 155 2.60 -5.88 -14.03
N LEU A 156 2.14 -6.72 -13.10
CA LEU A 156 0.71 -6.87 -12.81
C LEU A 156 0.10 -5.60 -12.24
N ALA A 157 0.79 -4.92 -11.30
CA ALA A 157 0.34 -3.64 -10.77
C ALA A 157 0.25 -2.58 -11.87
N ALA A 158 1.25 -2.49 -12.77
CA ALA A 158 1.21 -1.55 -13.89
C ALA A 158 0.02 -1.81 -14.82
N ILE A 159 -0.24 -3.08 -15.17
CA ILE A 159 -1.38 -3.47 -16.03
C ILE A 159 -2.71 -3.13 -15.36
N LEU A 160 -2.87 -3.48 -14.07
CA LEU A 160 -4.11 -3.24 -13.34
C LEU A 160 -4.34 -1.76 -12.99
N LEU A 161 -3.29 -0.94 -12.97
CA LEU A 161 -3.41 0.50 -12.80
C LEU A 161 -4.03 1.20 -14.02
N ILE A 162 -3.85 0.64 -15.23
CA ILE A 162 -4.37 1.22 -16.47
C ILE A 162 -5.88 1.51 -16.40
N PRO A 163 -6.77 0.54 -16.12
CA PRO A 163 -8.19 0.82 -16.04
C PRO A 163 -8.56 1.79 -14.90
N VAL A 164 -7.77 1.84 -13.83
CA VAL A 164 -7.99 2.80 -12.73
C VAL A 164 -7.71 4.23 -13.17
N VAL A 165 -6.59 4.45 -13.90
CA VAL A 165 -6.17 5.79 -14.33
C VAL A 165 -7.01 6.29 -15.52
N PHE A 166 -7.28 5.42 -16.50
CA PHE A 166 -8.01 5.80 -17.72
C PHE A 166 -9.53 5.64 -17.60
N GLY A 167 -10.04 5.12 -16.49
CA GLY A 167 -11.48 4.94 -16.27
C GLY A 167 -12.14 3.95 -17.24
N TRP A 168 -11.36 2.98 -17.80
CA TRP A 168 -11.90 2.04 -18.80
C TRP A 168 -13.03 1.16 -18.24
N TRP A 169 -13.05 0.91 -16.95
CA TRP A 169 -14.11 0.17 -16.25
C TRP A 169 -14.98 1.12 -15.41
N SER A 170 -15.50 2.18 -16.03
CA SER A 170 -16.22 3.25 -15.33
C SER A 170 -17.37 2.74 -14.45
N ALA A 171 -18.15 1.74 -14.92
CA ALA A 171 -19.22 1.10 -14.15
C ALA A 171 -18.69 0.23 -13.01
N GLN A 172 -17.45 -0.26 -13.08
CA GLN A 172 -16.82 -1.17 -12.12
C GLN A 172 -15.48 -0.61 -11.60
N LYS A 173 -15.37 0.71 -11.51
CA LYS A 173 -14.13 1.39 -11.08
C LYS A 173 -13.68 0.96 -9.69
N GLY A 174 -14.61 0.62 -8.80
CA GLY A 174 -14.31 0.09 -7.48
C GLY A 174 -13.65 -1.28 -7.52
N LEU A 175 -14.12 -2.17 -8.40
CA LEU A 175 -13.50 -3.47 -8.65
C LEU A 175 -12.10 -3.30 -9.25
N ALA A 176 -11.93 -2.43 -10.25
CA ALA A 176 -10.65 -2.16 -10.88
C ALA A 176 -9.59 -1.72 -9.84
N GLN A 177 -9.96 -0.77 -8.98
CA GLN A 177 -9.06 -0.31 -7.92
C GLN A 177 -8.70 -1.42 -6.92
N ARG A 178 -9.65 -2.28 -6.53
CA ARG A 178 -9.40 -3.40 -5.61
C ARG A 178 -8.47 -4.44 -6.21
N LEU A 179 -8.69 -4.81 -7.47
CA LEU A 179 -7.80 -5.73 -8.17
C LEU A 179 -6.36 -5.18 -8.23
N PHE A 180 -6.23 -3.88 -8.52
CA PHE A 180 -4.92 -3.22 -8.44
C PHE A 180 -4.32 -3.32 -7.04
N LEU A 181 -5.07 -2.96 -5.99
CA LEU A 181 -4.57 -2.90 -4.61
C LEU A 181 -4.17 -4.27 -4.02
N VAL A 182 -4.80 -5.37 -4.47
CA VAL A 182 -4.41 -6.72 -4.03
C VAL A 182 -2.93 -7.00 -4.29
N VAL A 183 -2.39 -6.53 -5.41
CA VAL A 183 -1.00 -6.82 -5.80
C VAL A 183 0.02 -6.16 -4.85
N PRO A 184 0.01 -4.83 -4.60
CA PRO A 184 0.95 -4.21 -3.69
C PRO A 184 0.78 -4.68 -2.24
N PHE A 185 -0.45 -4.91 -1.77
CA PHE A 185 -0.68 -5.44 -0.42
C PHE A 185 -0.16 -6.87 -0.26
N ALA A 186 -0.30 -7.75 -1.26
CA ALA A 186 0.36 -9.05 -1.26
C ALA A 186 1.89 -8.91 -1.22
N GLY A 187 2.43 -7.95 -1.97
CA GLY A 187 3.85 -7.60 -1.95
C GLY A 187 4.33 -7.16 -0.57
N THR A 188 3.59 -6.25 0.07
CA THR A 188 3.87 -5.75 1.42
C THR A 188 3.86 -6.90 2.45
N GLY A 189 2.85 -7.77 2.41
CA GLY A 189 2.76 -8.95 3.27
C GLY A 189 3.93 -9.92 3.09
N LEU A 190 4.32 -10.19 1.83
CA LEU A 190 5.45 -11.07 1.54
C LEU A 190 6.79 -10.46 1.99
N MET A 191 7.00 -9.16 1.82
CA MET A 191 8.20 -8.48 2.33
C MET A 191 8.27 -8.56 3.86
N GLY A 192 7.13 -8.43 4.54
CA GLY A 192 7.04 -8.63 5.98
C GLY A 192 7.42 -10.06 6.39
N ALA A 193 6.86 -11.06 5.73
CA ALA A 193 7.16 -12.47 5.98
C ALA A 193 8.64 -12.81 5.72
N TRP A 194 9.20 -12.32 4.60
CA TRP A 194 10.62 -12.49 4.29
C TRP A 194 11.52 -11.86 5.37
N LEU A 195 11.18 -10.67 5.84
CA LEU A 195 11.97 -9.98 6.87
C LEU A 195 11.97 -10.75 8.20
N LEU A 196 10.82 -11.33 8.60
CA LEU A 196 10.72 -12.20 9.78
C LEU A 196 11.55 -13.47 9.62
N ALA A 197 11.45 -14.17 8.50
CA ALA A 197 12.21 -15.39 8.23
C ALA A 197 13.72 -15.12 8.28
N SER A 198 14.15 -14.01 7.67
CA SER A 198 15.57 -13.60 7.66
C SER A 198 16.11 -13.22 9.04
N SER A 199 15.25 -12.76 9.95
CA SER A 199 15.65 -12.40 11.32
C SER A 199 15.82 -13.63 12.23
N ARG A 200 15.05 -14.71 11.98
CA ARG A 200 15.15 -15.97 12.72
C ARG A 200 16.42 -16.76 12.39
N GLY A 201 16.81 -16.80 11.11
CA GLY A 201 18.01 -17.50 10.67
C GLY A 201 19.30 -16.97 11.32
N LYS A 202 19.39 -15.68 11.63
CA LYS A 202 20.56 -15.10 12.30
C LYS A 202 20.66 -15.48 13.79
N ARG A 203 19.54 -15.63 14.49
CA ARG A 203 19.54 -16.03 15.92
C ARG A 203 19.88 -17.50 16.15
N ALA A 204 19.79 -18.34 15.11
CA ALA A 204 20.13 -19.76 15.21
C ALA A 204 21.62 -20.04 14.97
N THR A 205 22.39 -19.03 14.54
CA THR A 205 23.82 -19.13 14.23
C THR A 205 24.72 -18.37 15.23
N ASP A 206 24.13 -17.57 16.12
CA ASP A 206 24.75 -16.90 17.28
C ASP A 206 24.52 -17.72 18.56
#